data_1f9d3f94bbce9532ed8708d7c81821ff
#
_entry.id   1f9d3f94bbce9532ed8708d7c81821ff
#
_cell.length_a   1.000
_cell.length_b   1.000
_cell.length_c   1.000
_cell.angle_alpha   90.00
_cell.angle_beta   90.00
_cell.angle_gamma   90.00
#
_symmetry.space_group_name_H-M   'P 1'
#
loop_
_entity.id
_entity.type
_entity.pdbx_description
1 polymer ?
#
loop_
_entity_poly.entity_id
_entity_poly.type
_entity_poly.pdbx_seq_one_letter_code
_entity_poly.pdbx_strand_id
1 'polypeptide(L)'
;LWLIVIFALSHFVVLWADTFEKLMGARICVAVTHSIFWSIMTPLAARVAPFGKQAFGLAAVMGGSIVATVLGVPIGTHLGQQVGWQGSFFIVGMAAVLVWVIIFFSLPVCTSNRAGSLKSLPSLFKRPALVQLYLLTMVVILGQFTVYSYITPILMNVGHLSENVTRRIWKI
;
A
#
# COMPACT_ATOMS: atom_id res chain seq x y z
N LEU A 1 13.40 3.39 7.88
CA LEU A 1 14.00 2.11 7.49
C LEU A 1 13.33 0.93 8.20
N TRP A 2 13.14 0.98 9.53
CA TRP A 2 12.52 -0.10 10.31
C TRP A 2 11.11 -0.47 9.82
N LEU A 3 10.33 0.49 9.34
CA LEU A 3 8.98 0.23 8.82
C LEU A 3 8.99 -0.71 7.60
N ILE A 4 9.96 -0.55 6.71
CA ILE A 4 10.09 -1.42 5.52
C ILE A 4 10.50 -2.83 5.94
N VAL A 5 11.36 -2.95 6.97
CA VAL A 5 11.73 -4.25 7.54
C VAL A 5 10.51 -4.95 8.14
N ILE A 6 9.72 -4.24 8.95
CA ILE A 6 8.50 -4.80 9.54
C ILE A 6 7.48 -5.17 8.44
N PHE A 7 7.35 -4.34 7.41
CA PHE A 7 6.51 -4.62 6.26
C PHE A 7 6.95 -5.91 5.54
N ALA A 8 8.24 -6.05 5.25
CA ALA A 8 8.78 -7.26 4.62
C ALA A 8 8.57 -8.49 5.50
N LEU A 9 8.88 -8.40 6.79
CA LEU A 9 8.67 -9.49 7.75
C LEU A 9 7.20 -9.90 7.82
N SER A 10 6.28 -8.94 7.82
CA SER A 10 4.84 -9.23 7.82
C SER A 10 4.40 -10.02 6.58
N HIS A 11 5.03 -9.80 5.42
CA HIS A 11 4.77 -10.58 4.21
C HIS A 11 5.31 -11.99 4.31
N PHE A 12 6.47 -12.18 4.95
CA PHE A 12 7.01 -13.52 5.18
C PHE A 12 6.21 -14.32 6.22
N VAL A 13 5.69 -13.65 7.25
CA VAL A 13 4.81 -14.30 8.25
C VAL A 13 3.54 -14.88 7.60
N VAL A 14 3.04 -14.27 6.53
CA VAL A 14 1.90 -14.81 5.76
C VAL A 14 2.17 -16.20 5.20
N LEU A 15 3.44 -16.55 4.91
CA LEU A 15 3.80 -17.86 4.35
C LEU A 15 3.51 -19.02 5.32
N TRP A 16 3.51 -18.76 6.62
CA TRP A 16 3.20 -19.74 7.67
C TRP A 16 1.74 -19.66 8.16
N ALA A 17 0.90 -18.91 7.44
CA ALA A 17 -0.51 -18.78 7.80
C ALA A 17 -1.31 -20.00 7.31
N ASP A 18 -1.44 -21.03 8.16
CA ASP A 18 -2.22 -22.24 7.88
C ASP A 18 -3.71 -22.05 8.16
N THR A 19 -4.08 -20.99 8.90
CA THR A 19 -5.46 -20.69 9.28
C THR A 19 -5.84 -19.27 8.86
N PHE A 20 -7.14 -19.07 8.65
CA PHE A 20 -7.68 -17.75 8.30
C PHE A 20 -7.33 -16.69 9.35
N GLU A 21 -7.34 -17.04 10.63
CA GLU A 21 -7.03 -16.12 11.73
C GLU A 21 -5.58 -15.62 11.68
N LYS A 22 -4.62 -16.54 11.43
CA LYS A 22 -3.21 -16.19 11.26
C LYS A 22 -3.00 -15.29 10.05
N LEU A 23 -3.66 -15.61 8.94
CA LEU A 23 -3.62 -14.78 7.74
C LEU A 23 -4.16 -13.38 8.02
N MET A 24 -5.31 -13.29 8.70
CA MET A 24 -5.91 -12.01 9.05
C MET A 24 -5.02 -11.19 9.98
N GLY A 25 -4.41 -11.81 10.99
CA GLY A 25 -3.45 -11.16 11.88
C GLY A 25 -2.26 -10.58 11.13
N ALA A 26 -1.66 -11.34 10.22
CA ALA A 26 -0.55 -10.87 9.37
C ALA A 26 -1.00 -9.71 8.47
N ARG A 27 -2.20 -9.76 7.90
CA ARG A 27 -2.77 -8.68 7.06
C ARG A 27 -3.01 -7.40 7.85
N ILE A 28 -3.43 -7.49 9.11
CA ILE A 28 -3.57 -6.33 10.00
C ILE A 28 -2.19 -5.70 10.23
N CYS A 29 -1.14 -6.48 10.48
CA CYS A 29 0.22 -5.97 10.64
C CYS A 29 0.70 -5.25 9.38
N VAL A 30 0.45 -5.82 8.19
CA VAL A 30 0.76 -5.16 6.90
C VAL A 30 0.01 -3.83 6.79
N ALA A 31 -1.29 -3.81 7.10
CA ALA A 31 -2.12 -2.60 6.99
C ALA A 31 -1.63 -1.48 7.93
N VAL A 32 -1.31 -1.81 9.18
CA VAL A 32 -0.76 -0.85 10.16
C VAL A 32 0.58 -0.29 9.67
N THR A 33 1.49 -1.16 9.22
CA THR A 33 2.81 -0.74 8.73
C THR A 33 2.67 0.16 7.49
N HIS A 34 1.76 -0.20 6.59
CA HIS A 34 1.47 0.56 5.38
C HIS A 34 0.88 1.94 5.68
N SER A 35 -0.03 2.06 6.64
CA SER A 35 -0.62 3.34 7.04
C SER A 35 0.43 4.29 7.64
N ILE A 36 1.32 3.77 8.48
CA ILE A 36 2.43 4.55 9.04
C ILE A 36 3.40 4.98 7.94
N PHE A 37 3.70 4.09 6.98
CA PHE A 37 4.55 4.39 5.84
C PHE A 37 4.02 5.59 5.05
N TRP A 38 2.74 5.60 4.67
CA TRP A 38 2.13 6.70 3.94
C TRP A 38 2.11 8.02 4.72
N SER A 39 1.93 7.96 6.04
CA SER A 39 1.99 9.14 6.91
C SER A 39 3.35 9.84 6.87
N ILE A 40 4.43 9.07 6.67
CA ILE A 40 5.81 9.58 6.66
C ILE A 40 6.29 9.91 5.26
N MET A 41 5.83 9.18 4.23
CA MET A 41 6.33 9.33 2.86
C MET A 41 6.08 10.71 2.28
N THR A 42 4.90 11.27 2.48
CA THR A 42 4.54 12.61 1.95
C THR A 42 5.45 13.71 2.49
N PRO A 43 5.61 13.91 3.81
CA PRO A 43 6.52 14.91 4.34
C PRO A 43 7.99 14.60 4.04
N LEU A 44 8.38 13.32 3.95
CA LEU A 44 9.75 12.92 3.61
C LEU A 44 10.08 13.28 2.16
N ALA A 45 9.19 13.00 1.22
CA ALA A 45 9.36 13.35 -0.19
C ALA A 45 9.56 14.86 -0.40
N ALA A 46 8.77 15.68 0.31
CA ALA A 46 8.93 17.13 0.27
C ALA A 46 10.27 17.60 0.85
N ARG A 47 10.82 16.90 1.85
CA ARG A 47 12.09 17.26 2.51
C ARG A 47 13.32 16.85 1.72
N VAL A 48 13.28 15.70 1.06
CA VAL A 48 14.40 15.17 0.27
C VAL A 48 14.47 15.84 -1.10
N ALA A 49 13.37 16.40 -1.58
CA ALA A 49 13.34 17.13 -2.83
C ALA A 49 14.28 18.37 -2.80
N PRO A 50 14.98 18.66 -3.91
CA PRO A 50 15.80 19.85 -4.04
C PRO A 50 14.98 21.13 -3.76
N PHE A 51 15.66 22.19 -3.30
CA PHE A 51 15.04 23.46 -2.98
C PHE A 51 14.19 23.96 -4.17
N GLY A 52 12.94 24.38 -3.90
CA GLY A 52 11.98 24.80 -4.92
C GLY A 52 11.31 23.67 -5.72
N LYS A 53 11.70 22.40 -5.56
CA LYS A 53 11.12 21.24 -6.29
C LYS A 53 10.29 20.31 -5.39
N GLN A 54 9.79 20.78 -4.28
CA GLN A 54 8.98 19.98 -3.34
C GLN A 54 7.72 19.39 -3.99
N ALA A 55 7.05 20.21 -4.84
CA ALA A 55 5.88 19.74 -5.60
C ALA A 55 6.23 18.58 -6.55
N PHE A 56 7.41 18.61 -7.17
CA PHE A 56 7.89 17.52 -8.01
C PHE A 56 8.15 16.24 -7.19
N GLY A 57 8.74 16.37 -5.99
CA GLY A 57 8.92 15.23 -5.09
C GLY A 57 7.60 14.56 -4.70
N LEU A 58 6.58 15.35 -4.40
CA LEU A 58 5.24 14.85 -4.13
C LEU A 58 4.60 14.20 -5.36
N ALA A 59 4.72 14.84 -6.52
CA ALA A 59 4.20 14.31 -7.78
C ALA A 59 4.87 12.97 -8.15
N ALA A 60 6.17 12.82 -7.90
CA ALA A 60 6.88 11.56 -8.13
C ALA A 60 6.35 10.41 -7.25
N VAL A 61 6.07 10.68 -5.97
CA VAL A 61 5.47 9.68 -5.06
C VAL A 61 4.06 9.28 -5.52
N MET A 62 3.23 10.27 -5.87
CA MET A 62 1.87 10.01 -6.36
C MET A 62 1.89 9.27 -7.69
N GLY A 63 2.74 9.68 -8.63
CA GLY A 63 2.92 9.01 -9.92
C GLY A 63 3.39 7.56 -9.75
N GLY A 64 4.36 7.32 -8.87
CA GLY A 64 4.81 5.97 -8.52
C GLY A 64 3.69 5.10 -7.96
N SER A 65 2.82 5.66 -7.12
CA SER A 65 1.66 4.97 -6.58
C SER A 65 0.64 4.59 -7.68
N ILE A 66 0.38 5.48 -8.63
CA ILE A 66 -0.49 5.21 -9.77
C ILE A 66 0.08 4.08 -10.63
N VAL A 67 1.36 4.17 -10.99
CA VAL A 67 2.05 3.13 -11.77
C VAL A 67 2.01 1.79 -11.04
N ALA A 68 2.28 1.79 -9.72
CA ALA A 68 2.20 0.59 -8.90
C ALA A 68 0.79 -0.02 -8.87
N THR A 69 -0.26 0.78 -8.87
CA THR A 69 -1.64 0.28 -8.91
C THR A 69 -1.99 -0.29 -10.28
N VAL A 70 -1.64 0.42 -11.36
CA VAL A 70 -1.96 0.00 -12.74
C VAL A 70 -1.22 -1.26 -13.15
N LEU A 71 0.07 -1.36 -12.82
CA LEU A 71 0.90 -2.53 -13.17
C LEU A 71 0.87 -3.63 -12.11
N GLY A 72 0.77 -3.26 -10.85
CA GLY A 72 0.86 -4.19 -9.72
C GLY A 72 -0.28 -5.19 -9.68
N VAL A 73 -1.49 -4.76 -10.06
CA VAL A 73 -2.65 -5.66 -10.02
C VAL A 73 -2.59 -6.72 -11.12
N PRO A 74 -2.36 -6.40 -12.41
CA PRO A 74 -2.19 -7.41 -13.44
C PRO A 74 -1.02 -8.35 -13.13
N ILE A 75 0.13 -7.80 -12.74
CA ILE A 75 1.31 -8.59 -12.39
C ILE A 75 1.02 -9.49 -11.18
N GLY A 76 0.42 -8.95 -10.13
CA GLY A 76 0.07 -9.70 -8.92
C GLY A 76 -0.93 -10.82 -9.20
N THR A 77 -1.94 -10.57 -10.05
CA THR A 77 -2.91 -11.60 -10.47
C THR A 77 -2.22 -12.70 -11.28
N HIS A 78 -1.35 -12.34 -12.22
CA HIS A 78 -0.61 -13.30 -13.02
C HIS A 78 0.32 -14.15 -12.17
N LEU A 79 1.08 -13.54 -11.26
CA LEU A 79 1.94 -14.25 -10.31
C LEU A 79 1.12 -15.18 -9.41
N GLY A 80 -0.02 -14.71 -8.89
CA GLY A 80 -0.91 -15.52 -8.07
C GLY A 80 -1.43 -16.78 -8.77
N GLN A 81 -1.64 -16.71 -10.09
CA GLN A 81 -2.04 -17.85 -10.90
C GLN A 81 -0.89 -18.85 -11.16
N GLN A 82 0.35 -18.35 -11.28
CA GLN A 82 1.50 -19.20 -11.58
C GLN A 82 2.15 -19.82 -10.33
N VAL A 83 2.37 -19.02 -9.30
CA VAL A 83 3.13 -19.45 -8.09
C VAL A 83 2.25 -19.60 -6.85
N GLY A 84 0.95 -19.40 -7.01
CA GLY A 84 0.00 -19.40 -5.92
C GLY A 84 0.06 -18.11 -5.08
N TRP A 85 -0.91 -18.00 -4.16
CA TRP A 85 -1.04 -16.80 -3.32
C TRP A 85 0.16 -16.63 -2.36
N GLN A 86 0.68 -17.71 -1.79
CA GLN A 86 1.85 -17.68 -0.90
C GLN A 86 3.10 -17.19 -1.66
N GLY A 87 3.34 -17.72 -2.87
CA GLY A 87 4.44 -17.28 -3.73
C GLY A 87 4.36 -15.80 -4.07
N SER A 88 3.17 -15.26 -4.30
CA SER A 88 2.96 -13.82 -4.53
C SER A 88 3.38 -12.99 -3.33
N PHE A 89 3.03 -13.40 -2.10
CA PHE A 89 3.47 -12.72 -0.87
C PHE A 89 4.98 -12.78 -0.69
N PHE A 90 5.59 -13.92 -1.01
CA PHE A 90 7.05 -14.07 -0.97
C PHE A 90 7.74 -13.07 -1.91
N ILE A 91 7.26 -12.96 -3.16
CA ILE A 91 7.83 -12.04 -4.15
C ILE A 91 7.69 -10.59 -3.69
N VAL A 92 6.54 -10.20 -3.14
CA VAL A 92 6.34 -8.85 -2.59
C VAL A 92 7.26 -8.59 -1.39
N GLY A 93 7.43 -9.56 -0.51
CA GLY A 93 8.36 -9.49 0.61
C GLY A 93 9.81 -9.30 0.14
N MET A 94 10.24 -10.06 -0.87
CA MET A 94 11.58 -9.91 -1.47
C MET A 94 11.77 -8.56 -2.15
N ALA A 95 10.75 -8.06 -2.87
CA ALA A 95 10.78 -6.72 -3.44
C ALA A 95 10.92 -5.63 -2.36
N ALA A 96 10.23 -5.79 -1.23
CA ALA A 96 10.36 -4.87 -0.10
C ALA A 96 11.77 -4.89 0.52
N VAL A 97 12.40 -6.07 0.63
CA VAL A 97 13.80 -6.19 1.07
C VAL A 97 14.74 -5.49 0.09
N LEU A 98 14.56 -5.68 -1.20
CA LEU A 98 15.37 -5.03 -2.23
C LEU A 98 15.23 -3.49 -2.16
N VAL A 99 14.03 -2.98 -2.02
CA VAL A 99 13.76 -1.55 -1.82
C VAL A 99 14.42 -1.06 -0.53
N TRP A 100 14.37 -1.83 0.55
CA TRP A 100 15.04 -1.49 1.80
C TRP A 100 16.55 -1.35 1.61
N VAL A 101 17.19 -2.28 0.91
CA VAL A 101 18.63 -2.23 0.59
C VAL A 101 18.96 -0.96 -0.21
N ILE A 102 18.20 -0.67 -1.27
CA ILE A 102 18.41 0.53 -2.10
C ILE A 102 18.29 1.80 -1.23
N ILE A 103 17.25 1.89 -0.41
CA ILE A 103 17.01 3.05 0.46
C ILE A 103 18.11 3.17 1.51
N PHE A 104 18.59 2.05 2.07
CA PHE A 104 19.66 2.05 3.07
C PHE A 104 20.94 2.71 2.55
N PHE A 105 21.30 2.45 1.30
CA PHE A 105 22.49 3.03 0.67
C PHE A 105 22.28 4.41 0.05
N SER A 106 21.03 4.74 -0.32
CA SER A 106 20.71 5.96 -1.08
C SER A 106 20.23 7.13 -0.21
N LEU A 107 19.63 6.85 0.95
CA LEU A 107 19.06 7.90 1.79
C LEU A 107 20.13 8.52 2.68
N PRO A 108 20.36 9.85 2.58
CA PRO A 108 21.19 10.56 3.55
C PRO A 108 20.55 10.48 4.94
N VAL A 109 21.37 10.49 5.97
CA VAL A 109 20.90 10.49 7.37
C VAL A 109 20.06 11.74 7.61
N CYS A 110 18.74 11.61 7.46
CA CYS A 110 17.81 12.67 7.79
C CYS A 110 17.68 12.75 9.31
N THR A 111 18.19 13.80 9.91
CA THR A 111 17.93 14.09 11.32
C THR A 111 16.44 14.27 11.54
N SER A 112 15.87 13.43 12.40
CA SER A 112 14.47 13.53 12.78
C SER A 112 14.25 14.84 13.52
N ASN A 113 13.70 15.85 12.85
CA ASN A 113 13.06 16.93 13.59
C ASN A 113 11.86 16.31 14.30
N ARG A 114 11.76 16.55 15.60
CA ARG A 114 10.77 16.01 16.53
C ARG A 114 9.43 15.78 15.81
N ALA A 115 9.17 14.54 15.43
CA ALA A 115 7.81 14.13 15.05
C ALA A 115 6.89 14.53 16.20
N GLY A 116 5.72 15.05 15.87
CA GLY A 116 4.74 15.43 16.89
C GLY A 116 4.61 14.31 17.90
N SER A 117 4.61 14.64 19.16
CA SER A 117 4.55 13.63 20.25
C SER A 117 3.31 12.77 20.03
N LEU A 118 3.44 11.43 20.11
CA LEU A 118 2.29 10.50 20.10
C LEU A 118 1.22 10.89 21.14
N LYS A 119 1.62 11.64 22.18
CA LYS A 119 0.71 12.20 23.19
C LYS A 119 -0.26 13.25 22.61
N SER A 120 0.05 13.84 21.45
CA SER A 120 -0.85 14.80 20.79
C SER A 120 -1.91 14.15 19.90
N LEU A 121 -1.80 12.86 19.60
CA LEU A 121 -2.77 12.17 18.74
C LEU A 121 -4.22 12.24 19.27
N PRO A 122 -4.50 12.03 20.57
CA PRO A 122 -5.87 12.15 21.07
C PRO A 122 -6.46 13.55 20.88
N SER A 123 -5.63 14.59 20.85
CA SER A 123 -6.13 15.97 20.63
C SER A 123 -6.61 16.21 19.19
N LEU A 124 -6.12 15.43 18.22
CA LEU A 124 -6.58 15.50 16.83
C LEU A 124 -8.01 14.98 16.68
N PHE A 125 -8.36 13.92 17.41
CA PHE A 125 -9.71 13.37 17.44
C PHE A 125 -10.74 14.30 18.12
N LYS A 126 -10.29 15.31 18.89
CA LYS A 126 -11.16 16.33 19.45
C LYS A 126 -11.59 17.40 18.45
N ARG A 127 -10.98 17.43 17.26
CA ARG A 127 -11.31 18.40 16.20
C ARG A 127 -12.32 17.78 15.23
N PRO A 128 -13.60 18.18 15.24
CA PRO A 128 -14.65 17.54 14.45
C PRO A 128 -14.36 17.59 12.94
N ALA A 129 -13.80 18.68 12.45
CA ALA A 129 -13.43 18.83 11.05
C ALA A 129 -12.39 17.77 10.59
N LEU A 130 -11.41 17.43 11.44
CA LEU A 130 -10.42 16.39 11.11
C LEU A 130 -11.07 15.00 11.13
N VAL A 131 -11.94 14.74 12.10
CA VAL A 131 -12.66 13.46 12.18
C VAL A 131 -13.56 13.27 10.96
N GLN A 132 -14.29 14.30 10.54
CA GLN A 132 -15.10 14.27 9.32
C GLN A 132 -14.26 14.00 8.08
N LEU A 133 -13.09 14.63 7.95
CA LEU A 133 -12.16 14.40 6.83
C LEU A 133 -11.65 12.95 6.81
N TYR A 134 -11.29 12.40 7.97
CA TYR A 134 -10.84 11.01 8.05
C TYR A 134 -11.95 10.02 7.71
N LEU A 135 -13.18 10.25 8.20
CA LEU A 135 -14.33 9.41 7.87
C LEU A 135 -14.67 9.49 6.39
N LEU A 136 -14.67 10.69 5.80
CA LEU A 136 -14.89 10.86 4.37
C LEU A 136 -13.85 10.11 3.55
N THR A 137 -12.56 10.27 3.87
CA THR A 137 -11.47 9.57 3.20
C THR A 137 -11.62 8.06 3.34
N MET A 138 -11.97 7.56 4.52
CA MET A 138 -12.21 6.14 4.77
C MET A 138 -13.34 5.60 3.88
N VAL A 139 -14.47 6.29 3.81
CA VAL A 139 -15.62 5.88 2.99
C VAL A 139 -15.27 5.87 1.50
N VAL A 140 -14.57 6.90 1.02
CA VAL A 140 -14.13 6.97 -0.39
C VAL A 140 -13.20 5.83 -0.74
N ILE A 141 -12.19 5.56 0.09
CA ILE A 141 -11.22 4.48 -0.14
C ILE A 141 -11.90 3.11 -0.05
N LEU A 142 -12.77 2.88 0.94
CA LEU A 142 -13.53 1.65 1.04
C LEU A 142 -14.41 1.42 -0.19
N GLY A 143 -15.12 2.45 -0.66
CA GLY A 143 -15.92 2.38 -1.88
C GLY A 143 -15.08 2.04 -3.09
N GLN A 144 -13.95 2.71 -3.28
CA GLN A 144 -13.04 2.46 -4.38
C GLN A 144 -12.51 1.01 -4.39
N PHE A 145 -12.01 0.53 -3.26
CA PHE A 145 -11.49 -0.84 -3.17
C PHE A 145 -12.59 -1.90 -3.27
N THR A 146 -13.80 -1.61 -2.79
CA THR A 146 -14.95 -2.50 -2.96
C THR A 146 -15.28 -2.67 -4.44
N VAL A 147 -15.46 -1.58 -5.18
CA VAL A 147 -15.71 -1.63 -6.64
C VAL A 147 -14.58 -2.37 -7.34
N TYR A 148 -13.34 -2.07 -6.98
CA TYR A 148 -12.16 -2.70 -7.61
C TYR A 148 -12.11 -4.22 -7.37
N SER A 149 -12.44 -4.68 -6.17
CA SER A 149 -12.44 -6.10 -5.81
C SER A 149 -13.59 -6.87 -6.47
N TYR A 150 -14.73 -6.22 -6.66
CA TYR A 150 -15.93 -6.85 -7.21
C TYR A 150 -16.18 -6.57 -8.69
N ILE A 151 -15.27 -5.84 -9.37
CA ILE A 151 -15.46 -5.47 -10.78
C ILE A 151 -15.60 -6.70 -11.68
N THR A 152 -14.82 -7.75 -11.46
CA THR A 152 -14.89 -9.00 -12.23
C THR A 152 -16.24 -9.70 -12.06
N PRO A 153 -16.72 -10.01 -10.85
CA PRO A 153 -18.06 -10.56 -10.65
C PRO A 153 -19.19 -9.67 -11.21
N ILE A 154 -19.05 -8.35 -11.11
CA ILE A 154 -20.04 -7.41 -11.65
C ILE A 154 -20.09 -7.50 -13.18
N LEU A 155 -18.96 -7.50 -13.86
CA LEU A 155 -18.89 -7.60 -15.31
C LEU A 155 -19.45 -8.94 -15.82
N MET A 156 -19.23 -10.03 -15.10
CA MET A 156 -19.72 -11.35 -15.47
C MET A 156 -21.23 -11.51 -15.19
N ASN A 157 -21.68 -11.12 -14.00
CA ASN A 157 -23.05 -11.41 -13.55
C ASN A 157 -24.06 -10.34 -13.98
N VAL A 158 -23.67 -9.07 -14.02
CA VAL A 158 -24.55 -7.94 -14.37
C VAL A 158 -24.33 -7.51 -15.82
N GLY A 159 -23.07 -7.47 -16.26
CA GLY A 159 -22.72 -7.10 -17.64
C GLY A 159 -22.87 -8.23 -18.65
N HIS A 160 -23.18 -9.46 -18.19
CA HIS A 160 -23.27 -10.67 -19.04
C HIS A 160 -22.06 -10.89 -19.96
N LEU A 161 -20.89 -10.36 -19.57
CA LEU A 161 -19.67 -10.54 -20.35
C LEU A 161 -19.14 -11.96 -20.16
N SER A 162 -18.73 -12.58 -21.25
CA SER A 162 -18.13 -13.91 -21.17
C SER A 162 -16.81 -13.86 -20.38
N GLU A 163 -16.47 -14.95 -19.70
CA GLU A 163 -15.23 -15.09 -18.93
C GLU A 163 -13.98 -14.73 -19.76
N ASN A 164 -13.99 -15.10 -21.05
CA ASN A 164 -12.89 -14.81 -21.96
C ASN A 164 -12.69 -13.30 -22.22
N VAL A 165 -13.80 -12.53 -22.30
CA VAL A 165 -13.73 -11.08 -22.47
C VAL A 165 -13.25 -10.42 -21.18
N THR A 166 -13.79 -10.85 -20.04
CA THR A 166 -13.40 -10.33 -18.73
C THR A 166 -11.91 -10.61 -18.45
N ARG A 167 -11.41 -11.80 -18.79
CA ARG A 167 -9.98 -12.13 -18.70
C ARG A 167 -9.11 -11.28 -19.64
N ARG A 168 -9.60 -10.89 -20.82
CA ARG A 168 -8.87 -10.00 -21.74
C ARG A 168 -8.72 -8.59 -21.19
N ILE A 169 -9.69 -8.06 -20.47
CA ILE A 169 -9.64 -6.75 -19.83
C ILE A 169 -8.48 -6.68 -18.80
N TRP A 170 -8.12 -7.82 -18.18
CA TRP A 170 -7.04 -7.92 -17.21
C TRP A 170 -5.70 -8.41 -17.78
N LYS A 171 -5.67 -8.76 -19.07
CA LYS A 171 -4.45 -9.22 -19.76
C LYS A 171 -3.69 -8.07 -20.46
N ILE A 172 -3.82 -6.84 -19.96
CA ILE A 172 -3.01 -5.72 -20.44
C ILE A 172 -1.60 -5.82 -19.87
#